data_853e694cbc6f5f0ef18a55afab63ba19
#
_entry.id   853e694cbc6f5f0ef18a55afab63ba19
#
_cell.length_a   1.000
_cell.length_b   1.000
_cell.length_c   1.000
_cell.angle_alpha   90.00
_cell.angle_beta   90.00
_cell.angle_gamma   90.00
#
_symmetry.space_group_name_H-M   'P 1'
#
loop_
_entity.id
_entity.type
_entity.pdbx_description
1 polymer ?
#
loop_
_entity_poly.entity_id
_entity_poly.type
_entity_poly.pdbx_seq_one_letter_code
_entity_poly.pdbx_strand_id
1 'polypeptide(L)'
;MHKGIAFAFLAAISLTPAAAAPAVTSVNLANFSFTPMTIRLQAGVPTVLRLRNASSGGHSFTAPQFFAASRIQPQSAALVQKGKVEIPGGATVDIALIPAAGQYPLKCSHPFHAAFGMKGAIVVR
;
A
#
# COMPACT_ATOMS: atom_id res chain seq x y z
N MET A 1 59.11 -34.03 14.98
CA MET A 1 58.26 -33.77 13.82
C MET A 1 56.87 -33.40 14.30
N HIS A 2 56.55 -32.11 14.28
CA HIS A 2 55.21 -31.64 14.64
C HIS A 2 54.41 -31.52 13.33
N LYS A 3 53.43 -32.39 13.14
CA LYS A 3 52.45 -32.21 12.10
C LYS A 3 51.43 -31.18 12.58
N GLY A 4 51.52 -29.95 12.09
CA GLY A 4 50.49 -28.92 12.33
C GLY A 4 49.22 -29.32 11.62
N ILE A 5 48.18 -29.55 12.40
CA ILE A 5 46.83 -29.71 11.86
C ILE A 5 46.31 -28.31 11.58
N ALA A 6 46.26 -27.93 10.31
CA ALA A 6 45.62 -26.70 9.92
C ALA A 6 44.08 -26.94 9.97
N PHE A 7 43.43 -26.36 10.97
CA PHE A 7 41.96 -26.27 10.98
C PHE A 7 41.56 -25.17 10.01
N ALA A 8 41.03 -25.53 8.87
CA ALA A 8 40.38 -24.60 8.00
C ALA A 8 39.02 -24.27 8.62
N PHE A 9 38.88 -23.07 9.19
CA PHE A 9 37.59 -22.56 9.57
C PHE A 9 36.82 -22.20 8.29
N LEU A 10 35.87 -23.05 7.91
CA LEU A 10 34.89 -22.67 6.91
C LEU A 10 33.92 -21.72 7.58
N ALA A 11 34.09 -20.43 7.32
CA ALA A 11 33.09 -19.44 7.72
C ALA A 11 31.83 -19.69 6.89
N ALA A 12 30.80 -20.26 7.50
CA ALA A 12 29.50 -20.35 6.88
C ALA A 12 28.94 -18.92 6.74
N ILE A 13 28.95 -18.40 5.51
CA ILE A 13 28.28 -17.13 5.21
C ILE A 13 26.78 -17.44 5.19
N SER A 14 26.09 -17.08 6.27
CA SER A 14 24.62 -17.05 6.29
C SER A 14 24.17 -15.94 5.35
N LEU A 15 23.75 -16.30 4.15
CA LEU A 15 23.02 -15.36 3.29
C LEU A 15 21.61 -15.21 3.87
N THR A 16 21.41 -14.20 4.71
CA THR A 16 20.05 -13.73 4.98
C THR A 16 19.53 -13.11 3.69
N PRO A 17 18.40 -13.62 3.14
CA PRO A 17 17.82 -12.95 1.99
C PRO A 17 17.49 -11.49 2.39
N ALA A 18 17.98 -10.56 1.61
CA ALA A 18 17.57 -9.17 1.75
C ALA A 18 16.04 -9.12 1.67
N ALA A 19 15.41 -8.39 2.60
CA ALA A 19 13.98 -8.15 2.51
C ALA A 19 13.68 -7.58 1.12
N ALA A 20 12.75 -8.21 0.40
CA ALA A 20 12.32 -7.70 -0.90
C ALA A 20 11.77 -6.28 -0.72
N ALA A 21 12.08 -5.39 -1.66
CA ALA A 21 11.48 -4.07 -1.71
C ALA A 21 9.95 -4.22 -1.77
N PRO A 22 9.17 -3.33 -1.10
CA PRO A 22 7.72 -3.37 -1.18
C PRO A 22 7.24 -3.25 -2.62
N ALA A 23 6.16 -3.96 -2.96
CA ALA A 23 5.48 -3.77 -4.22
C ALA A 23 4.81 -2.39 -4.22
N VAL A 24 4.99 -1.62 -5.28
CA VAL A 24 4.35 -0.31 -5.42
C VAL A 24 3.14 -0.45 -6.33
N THR A 25 1.98 -0.05 -5.83
CA THR A 25 0.74 0.01 -6.61
C THR A 25 0.29 1.45 -6.68
N SER A 26 0.27 1.99 -7.89
CA SER A 26 -0.13 3.37 -8.14
C SER A 26 -1.61 3.46 -8.46
N VAL A 27 -2.28 4.42 -7.82
CA VAL A 27 -3.68 4.75 -8.08
C VAL A 27 -3.77 6.24 -8.37
N ASN A 28 -4.32 6.59 -9.52
CA ASN A 28 -4.58 7.97 -9.86
C ASN A 28 -6.01 8.36 -9.47
N LEU A 29 -6.13 9.47 -8.75
CA LEU A 29 -7.40 10.10 -8.43
C LEU A 29 -7.58 11.30 -9.34
N ALA A 30 -8.73 11.40 -9.95
CA ALA A 30 -9.12 12.53 -10.76
C ALA A 30 -10.58 12.88 -10.45
N ASN A 31 -11.14 13.87 -11.14
CA ASN A 31 -12.53 14.24 -10.91
C ASN A 31 -13.43 13.02 -11.16
N PHE A 32 -14.05 12.55 -10.06
CA PHE A 32 -15.02 11.46 -10.02
C PHE A 32 -14.50 10.09 -10.48
N SER A 33 -13.19 9.85 -10.42
CA SER A 33 -12.62 8.56 -10.84
C SER A 33 -11.41 8.12 -10.02
N PHE A 34 -11.28 6.81 -9.86
CA PHE A 34 -10.05 6.12 -9.50
C PHE A 34 -9.56 5.34 -10.72
N THR A 35 -8.27 5.41 -10.98
CA THR A 35 -7.65 4.64 -12.08
C THR A 35 -6.46 3.84 -11.53
N PRO A 36 -6.53 2.50 -11.51
CA PRO A 36 -7.66 1.65 -11.92
C PRO A 36 -8.85 1.73 -10.94
N MET A 37 -10.04 1.43 -11.42
CA MET A 37 -11.24 1.35 -10.57
C MET A 37 -11.24 0.10 -9.68
N THR A 38 -10.67 -0.99 -10.16
CA THR A 38 -10.41 -2.20 -9.38
C THR A 38 -8.92 -2.29 -9.11
N ILE A 39 -8.56 -2.14 -7.84
CA ILE A 39 -7.18 -2.21 -7.39
C ILE A 39 -6.92 -3.65 -6.95
N ARG A 40 -5.91 -4.29 -7.54
CA ARG A 40 -5.55 -5.67 -7.23
C ARG A 40 -4.25 -5.72 -6.45
N LEU A 41 -4.28 -6.36 -5.29
CA LEU A 41 -3.14 -6.51 -4.39
C LEU A 41 -2.94 -7.97 -4.04
N GLN A 42 -1.74 -8.29 -3.54
CA GLN A 42 -1.39 -9.63 -3.06
C GLN A 42 -1.45 -9.67 -1.53
N ALA A 43 -2.23 -10.60 -0.99
CA ALA A 43 -2.38 -10.79 0.45
C ALA A 43 -1.02 -11.12 1.10
N GLY A 44 -0.74 -10.47 2.22
CA GLY A 44 0.46 -10.71 3.00
C GLY A 44 1.75 -10.12 2.42
N VAL A 45 1.69 -9.43 1.29
CA VAL A 45 2.85 -8.85 0.64
C VAL A 45 2.99 -7.37 1.02
N PRO A 46 4.14 -6.96 1.60
CA PRO A 46 4.39 -5.55 1.88
C PRO A 46 4.19 -4.70 0.63
N THR A 47 3.34 -3.69 0.74
CA THR A 47 2.86 -2.90 -0.40
C THR A 47 2.91 -1.42 -0.06
N VAL A 48 3.27 -0.60 -1.02
CA VAL A 48 3.09 0.85 -0.98
C VAL A 48 1.97 1.20 -1.95
N LEU A 49 0.86 1.71 -1.41
CA LEU A 49 -0.17 2.35 -2.22
C LEU A 49 0.28 3.79 -2.48
N ARG A 50 0.53 4.09 -3.73
CA ARG A 50 0.88 5.44 -4.16
C ARG A 50 -0.35 6.13 -4.74
N LEU A 51 -0.91 7.04 -3.97
CA LEU A 51 -2.15 7.73 -4.28
C LEU A 51 -1.81 9.12 -4.84
N ARG A 52 -2.01 9.29 -6.15
CA ARG A 52 -1.73 10.55 -6.82
C ARG A 52 -3.04 11.23 -7.20
N ASN A 53 -3.21 12.45 -6.74
CA ASN A 53 -4.34 13.29 -7.16
C ASN A 53 -3.91 14.21 -8.30
N ALA A 54 -4.31 13.88 -9.52
CA ALA A 54 -3.98 14.65 -10.70
C ALA A 54 -4.92 15.85 -10.93
N SER A 55 -5.96 16.00 -10.09
CA SER A 55 -6.91 17.10 -10.18
C SER A 55 -6.48 18.29 -9.33
N SER A 56 -7.15 19.41 -9.49
CA SER A 56 -6.90 20.63 -8.69
C SER A 56 -7.59 20.59 -7.33
N GLY A 57 -8.71 19.87 -7.21
CA GLY A 57 -9.47 19.74 -5.95
C GLY A 57 -9.02 18.55 -5.12
N GLY A 58 -9.29 18.59 -3.81
CA GLY A 58 -9.00 17.47 -2.92
C GLY A 58 -9.91 16.27 -3.17
N HIS A 59 -9.36 15.07 -2.98
CA HIS A 59 -10.10 13.81 -3.00
C HIS A 59 -9.71 12.95 -1.80
N SER A 60 -10.53 11.95 -1.49
CA SER A 60 -10.19 10.97 -0.46
C SER A 60 -10.17 9.55 -1.05
N PHE A 61 -9.28 8.75 -0.50
CA PHE A 61 -9.26 7.30 -0.67
C PHE A 61 -9.90 6.70 0.57
N THR A 62 -11.20 6.43 0.50
CA THR A 62 -12.00 5.98 1.64
C THR A 62 -12.34 4.51 1.49
N ALA A 63 -11.72 3.68 2.33
CA ALA A 63 -11.87 2.24 2.32
C ALA A 63 -11.73 1.68 3.74
N PRO A 64 -12.69 1.96 4.64
CA PRO A 64 -12.53 1.63 6.06
C PRO A 64 -12.36 0.14 6.31
N GLN A 65 -13.08 -0.73 5.59
CA GLN A 65 -12.96 -2.16 5.75
C GLN A 65 -11.57 -2.67 5.30
N PHE A 66 -11.03 -2.12 4.23
CA PHE A 66 -9.70 -2.45 3.73
C PHE A 66 -8.61 -2.05 4.73
N PHE A 67 -8.65 -0.81 5.20
CA PHE A 67 -7.65 -0.34 6.15
C PHE A 67 -7.74 -1.04 7.50
N ALA A 68 -8.95 -1.38 7.96
CA ALA A 68 -9.12 -2.13 9.21
C ALA A 68 -8.56 -3.55 9.13
N ALA A 69 -8.64 -4.18 7.95
CA ALA A 69 -8.09 -5.51 7.73
C ALA A 69 -6.59 -5.51 7.44
N SER A 70 -6.02 -4.38 7.02
CA SER A 70 -4.62 -4.24 6.67
C SER A 70 -3.75 -4.01 7.90
N ARG A 71 -2.47 -4.40 7.80
CA ARG A 71 -1.45 -3.96 8.75
C ARG A 71 -0.77 -2.71 8.21
N ILE A 72 -1.16 -1.55 8.71
CA ILE A 72 -0.60 -0.27 8.30
C ILE A 72 0.74 -0.08 9.00
N GLN A 73 1.80 0.26 8.25
CA GLN A 73 3.11 0.48 8.82
C GLN A 73 3.12 1.78 9.65
N PRO A 74 3.95 1.86 10.73
CA PRO A 74 3.95 3.00 11.63
C PRO A 74 4.14 4.34 10.93
N GLN A 75 5.00 4.41 9.89
CA GLN A 75 5.25 5.64 9.15
C GLN A 75 4.04 6.17 8.38
N SER A 76 3.06 5.31 8.12
CA SER A 76 1.84 5.67 7.38
C SER A 76 0.60 5.79 8.27
N ALA A 77 0.69 5.37 9.52
CA ALA A 77 -0.49 5.26 10.41
C ALA A 77 -1.22 6.59 10.59
N ALA A 78 -0.48 7.71 10.71
CA ALA A 78 -1.08 9.03 10.90
C ALA A 78 -1.83 9.54 9.65
N LEU A 79 -1.51 8.99 8.48
CA LEU A 79 -2.14 9.39 7.22
C LEU A 79 -3.50 8.73 7.00
N VAL A 80 -3.78 7.65 7.72
CA VAL A 80 -5.06 6.94 7.66
C VAL A 80 -5.90 7.33 8.85
N GLN A 81 -6.93 8.14 8.61
CA GLN A 81 -7.79 8.68 9.65
C GLN A 81 -9.24 8.23 9.40
N LYS A 82 -9.85 7.54 10.35
CA LYS A 82 -11.23 7.06 10.22
C LYS A 82 -11.47 6.23 8.94
N GLY A 83 -10.48 5.40 8.57
CA GLY A 83 -10.57 4.56 7.39
C GLY A 83 -10.42 5.28 6.06
N LYS A 84 -9.82 6.45 6.03
CA LYS A 84 -9.60 7.22 4.81
C LYS A 84 -8.27 7.95 4.81
N VAL A 85 -7.81 8.25 3.61
CA VAL A 85 -6.65 9.09 3.32
C VAL A 85 -7.12 10.29 2.50
N GLU A 86 -6.80 11.49 2.95
CA GLU A 86 -7.04 12.71 2.18
C GLU A 86 -5.85 12.99 1.27
N ILE A 87 -6.11 13.25 0.00
CA ILE A 87 -5.08 13.60 -0.97
C ILE A 87 -5.40 14.97 -1.55
N PRO A 88 -4.68 16.02 -1.13
CA PRO A 88 -4.85 17.35 -1.69
C PRO A 88 -4.63 17.38 -3.19
N GLY A 89 -5.20 18.36 -3.88
CA GLY A 89 -5.00 18.53 -5.32
C GLY A 89 -3.53 18.62 -5.69
N GLY A 90 -3.12 17.86 -6.70
CA GLY A 90 -1.73 17.80 -7.16
C GLY A 90 -0.77 17.00 -6.27
N ALA A 91 -1.21 16.51 -5.11
CA ALA A 91 -0.36 15.79 -4.19
C ALA A 91 -0.26 14.30 -4.51
N THR A 92 0.81 13.69 -4.01
CA THR A 92 0.99 12.24 -3.96
C THR A 92 1.19 11.82 -2.50
N VAL A 93 0.44 10.81 -2.06
CA VAL A 93 0.51 10.25 -0.71
C VAL A 93 0.79 8.77 -0.82
N ASP A 94 1.85 8.32 -0.15
CA ASP A 94 2.24 6.91 -0.09
C ASP A 94 1.79 6.28 1.23
N ILE A 95 1.09 5.17 1.14
CA ILE A 95 0.65 4.38 2.29
C ILE A 95 1.32 3.01 2.25
N ALA A 96 2.22 2.77 3.20
CA ALA A 96 2.88 1.49 3.36
C ALA A 96 2.04 0.58 4.26
N LEU A 97 1.66 -0.59 3.76
CA LEU A 97 0.84 -1.54 4.47
C LEU A 97 1.04 -2.98 3.98
N ILE A 98 0.54 -3.93 4.74
CA ILE A 98 0.43 -5.33 4.34
C ILE A 98 -1.05 -5.65 4.23
N PRO A 99 -1.58 -5.90 3.01
CA PRO A 99 -3.01 -6.11 2.83
C PRO A 99 -3.44 -7.52 3.22
N ALA A 100 -4.68 -7.66 3.67
CA ALA A 100 -5.31 -8.94 3.95
C ALA A 100 -6.23 -9.35 2.81
N ALA A 101 -6.34 -10.66 2.55
CA ALA A 101 -7.22 -11.19 1.53
C ALA A 101 -8.67 -10.75 1.73
N GLY A 102 -9.34 -10.40 0.66
CA GLY A 102 -10.73 -9.98 0.65
C GLY A 102 -11.08 -9.08 -0.51
N GLN A 103 -12.34 -8.69 -0.55
CA GLN A 103 -12.85 -7.68 -1.48
C GLN A 103 -13.43 -6.54 -0.66
N TYR A 104 -13.03 -5.33 -0.99
CA TYR A 104 -13.35 -4.16 -0.18
C TYR A 104 -13.89 -3.03 -1.03
N PRO A 105 -14.95 -2.33 -0.57
CA PRO A 105 -15.43 -1.14 -1.25
C PRO A 105 -14.46 0.03 -1.10
N LEU A 106 -14.41 0.86 -2.12
CA LEU A 106 -13.62 2.07 -2.20
C LEU A 106 -14.50 3.21 -2.71
N LYS A 107 -14.38 4.38 -2.12
CA LYS A 107 -15.05 5.59 -2.60
C LYS A 107 -14.27 6.84 -2.22
N CYS A 108 -14.58 7.95 -2.88
CA CYS A 108 -14.26 9.27 -2.36
C CYS A 108 -15.40 9.73 -1.45
N SER A 109 -15.09 10.15 -0.23
CA SER A 109 -16.10 10.57 0.75
C SER A 109 -16.45 12.07 0.70
N HIS A 110 -15.85 12.82 -0.23
CA HIS A 110 -16.25 14.22 -0.45
C HIS A 110 -17.69 14.31 -0.95
N PRO A 111 -18.44 15.34 -0.59
CA PRO A 111 -19.84 15.45 -0.95
C PRO A 111 -20.07 15.27 -2.45
N PHE A 112 -21.03 14.42 -2.82
CA PHE A 112 -21.45 14.09 -4.18
C PHE A 112 -20.44 13.35 -5.06
N HIS A 113 -19.14 13.23 -4.69
CA HIS A 113 -18.14 12.58 -5.54
C HIS A 113 -18.49 11.12 -5.82
N ALA A 114 -18.88 10.34 -4.80
CA ALA A 114 -19.30 8.96 -5.01
C ALA A 114 -20.57 8.85 -5.85
N ALA A 115 -21.52 9.78 -5.67
CA ALA A 115 -22.76 9.83 -6.45
C ALA A 115 -22.49 10.11 -7.93
N PHE A 116 -21.41 10.82 -8.26
CA PHE A 116 -20.97 11.07 -9.63
C PHE A 116 -19.98 10.03 -10.16
N GLY A 117 -19.85 8.88 -9.50
CA GLY A 117 -19.06 7.76 -10.00
C GLY A 117 -17.69 7.54 -9.37
N MET A 118 -17.28 8.36 -8.38
CA MET A 118 -15.98 8.17 -7.73
C MET A 118 -16.03 7.03 -6.72
N LYS A 119 -16.09 5.83 -7.25
CA LYS A 119 -16.17 4.55 -6.55
C LYS A 119 -15.24 3.54 -7.20
N GLY A 120 -14.83 2.56 -6.44
CA GLY A 120 -14.03 1.45 -6.93
C GLY A 120 -14.10 0.25 -6.00
N ALA A 121 -13.20 -0.67 -6.22
CA ALA A 121 -13.04 -1.86 -5.39
C ALA A 121 -11.56 -2.19 -5.19
N ILE A 122 -11.25 -2.81 -4.05
CA ILE A 122 -9.93 -3.34 -3.78
C ILE A 122 -10.08 -4.85 -3.64
N VAL A 123 -9.37 -5.60 -4.46
CA VAL A 123 -9.37 -7.07 -4.47
C VAL A 123 -8.00 -7.54 -4.04
N VAL A 124 -7.96 -8.26 -2.93
CA VAL A 124 -6.72 -8.78 -2.35
C VAL A 124 -6.77 -10.31 -2.36
N ARG A 125 -5.84 -10.93 -3.07
CA ARG A 125 -5.76 -12.39 -3.18
C ARG A 125 -4.37 -12.92 -2.86
#